data_642cad982d50a5710119e450028feeda
#
_entry.id   642cad982d50a5710119e450028feeda
#
_cell.length_a   1.000
_cell.length_b   1.000
_cell.length_c   1.000
_cell.angle_alpha   90.00
_cell.angle_beta   90.00
_cell.angle_gamma   90.00
#
_symmetry.space_group_name_H-M   'P 1'
#
loop_
_entity.id
_entity.type
_entity.pdbx_description
1 polymer ?
#
loop_
_entity_poly.entity_id
_entity_poly.type
_entity_poly.pdbx_seq_one_letter_code
_entity_poly.pdbx_strand_id
1 'polypeptide(L)'
;CESVIELGVRGVISSYALIYGLVSNNKSKKKILLNDINPCNINELLSITNNLPIQVYYEWINDLDLNINENYDLTFIDTWHVYGQLKRELDKFSKITNKYIIMHDTTVDEIYGETIRLNMNAQIQSKMTGIPISEINKGLWPAIEEFLSNNKNWKIKERFTNNNGLTILEKIK
;
A
#
# COMPACT_ATOMS: atom_id res chain seq x y z
N CYS A 1 0.44 15.40 -5.66
CA CYS A 1 -0.57 14.79 -4.79
C CYS A 1 -0.89 15.72 -3.63
N GLU A 2 -2.15 15.70 -3.19
CA GLU A 2 -2.64 16.44 -2.00
C GLU A 2 -3.03 15.45 -0.89
N SER A 3 -3.31 14.21 -1.24
CA SER A 3 -3.78 13.19 -0.31
C SER A 3 -3.14 11.84 -0.58
N VAL A 4 -2.76 11.15 0.50
CA VAL A 4 -2.09 9.84 0.46
C VAL A 4 -2.77 8.89 1.44
N ILE A 5 -2.90 7.63 1.07
CA ILE A 5 -3.13 6.52 1.99
C ILE A 5 -1.85 5.68 2.01
N GLU A 6 -1.39 5.33 3.19
CA GLU A 6 -0.32 4.36 3.42
C GLU A 6 -0.91 3.13 4.12
N LEU A 7 -0.76 1.98 3.48
CA LEU A 7 -1.14 0.67 3.99
C LEU A 7 0.14 -0.08 4.37
N GLY A 8 0.30 -0.42 5.65
CA GLY A 8 1.52 -1.00 6.20
C GLY A 8 2.52 0.08 6.66
N VAL A 9 2.28 0.65 7.83
CA VAL A 9 3.11 1.73 8.43
C VAL A 9 4.34 1.18 9.17
N ARG A 10 4.15 0.08 9.90
CA ARG A 10 5.19 -0.64 10.64
C ARG A 10 6.15 0.29 11.42
N GLY A 11 7.35 0.55 10.87
CA GLY A 11 8.40 1.38 11.46
C GLY A 11 8.34 2.87 11.12
N VAL A 12 7.27 3.34 10.49
CA VAL A 12 7.01 4.76 10.15
C VAL A 12 7.99 5.39 9.14
N ILE A 13 8.91 4.60 8.57
CA ILE A 13 10.00 5.13 7.70
C ILE A 13 9.43 5.68 6.39
N SER A 14 8.56 4.93 5.72
CA SER A 14 7.87 5.35 4.51
C SER A 14 6.95 6.53 4.75
N SER A 15 6.30 6.59 5.91
CA SER A 15 5.44 7.69 6.33
C SER A 15 6.16 9.03 6.32
N TYR A 16 7.41 9.10 6.82
CA TYR A 16 8.22 10.33 6.78
C TYR A 16 8.49 10.78 5.34
N ALA A 17 8.82 9.87 4.43
CA ALA A 17 9.07 10.19 3.04
C ALA A 17 7.80 10.69 2.33
N LEU A 18 6.66 10.04 2.57
CA LEU A 18 5.36 10.43 2.00
C LEU A 18 4.92 11.81 2.51
N ILE A 19 5.06 12.07 3.81
CA ILE A 19 4.75 13.37 4.42
C ILE A 19 5.70 14.45 3.88
N TYR A 20 7.00 14.17 3.78
CA TYR A 20 7.95 15.11 3.17
C TYR A 20 7.54 15.50 1.75
N GLY A 21 7.16 14.51 0.92
CA GLY A 21 6.65 14.74 -0.43
C GLY A 21 5.37 15.58 -0.46
N LEU A 22 4.47 15.37 0.51
CA LEU A 22 3.24 16.17 0.63
C LEU A 22 3.55 17.60 1.06
N VAL A 23 4.37 17.83 2.08
CA VAL A 23 4.62 19.20 2.60
C VAL A 23 5.49 20.01 1.65
N SER A 24 6.33 19.37 0.83
CA SER A 24 7.22 20.03 -0.14
C SER A 24 6.48 20.54 -1.39
N ASN A 25 5.22 20.16 -1.62
CA ASN A 25 4.47 20.69 -2.74
C ASN A 25 3.71 21.98 -2.38
N ASN A 26 3.32 22.78 -3.38
CA ASN A 26 2.65 24.08 -3.21
C ASN A 26 1.12 23.99 -3.00
N LYS A 27 0.60 22.81 -2.68
CA LYS A 27 -0.84 22.61 -2.49
C LYS A 27 -1.28 23.02 -1.08
N SER A 28 -2.51 23.53 -0.99
CA SER A 28 -3.02 24.12 0.27
C SER A 28 -3.64 23.09 1.21
N LYS A 29 -4.22 22.02 0.67
CA LYS A 29 -4.88 20.97 1.47
C LYS A 29 -4.07 19.69 1.36
N LYS A 30 -3.46 19.27 2.45
CA LYS A 30 -2.63 18.07 2.50
C LYS A 30 -3.11 17.14 3.59
N LYS A 31 -3.25 15.87 3.26
CA LYS A 31 -3.62 14.84 4.24
C LYS A 31 -2.97 13.52 3.93
N ILE A 32 -2.73 12.75 4.98
CA ILE A 32 -2.30 11.37 4.91
C ILE A 32 -3.13 10.53 5.89
N LEU A 33 -3.59 9.38 5.42
CA LEU A 33 -4.14 8.32 6.25
C LEU A 33 -3.10 7.22 6.35
N LEU A 34 -2.64 6.95 7.55
CA LEU A 34 -1.74 5.88 7.91
C LEU A 34 -2.56 4.70 8.42
N ASN A 35 -2.31 3.50 7.94
CA ASN A 35 -3.00 2.30 8.37
C ASN A 35 -2.04 1.14 8.58
N ASP A 36 -2.26 0.40 9.65
CA ASP A 36 -1.58 -0.87 9.90
C ASP A 36 -2.52 -1.82 10.67
N ILE A 37 -2.37 -3.11 10.44
CA ILE A 37 -3.10 -4.15 11.18
C ILE A 37 -2.56 -4.29 12.62
N ASN A 38 -1.32 -3.86 12.86
CA ASN A 38 -0.69 -3.84 14.17
C ASN A 38 -0.59 -2.40 14.72
N PRO A 39 -0.55 -2.20 16.05
CA PRO A 39 -0.37 -0.88 16.60
C PRO A 39 1.04 -0.36 16.31
N CYS A 40 1.13 0.83 15.70
CA CYS A 40 2.38 1.51 15.40
C CYS A 40 2.56 2.73 16.32
N ASN A 41 3.79 2.94 16.80
CA ASN A 41 4.10 4.16 17.56
C ASN A 41 4.37 5.33 16.60
N ILE A 42 3.35 6.14 16.37
CA ILE A 42 3.41 7.33 15.51
C ILE A 42 3.59 8.65 16.29
N ASN A 43 3.86 8.61 17.60
CA ASN A 43 3.90 9.82 18.44
C ASN A 43 4.94 10.83 17.97
N GLU A 44 6.12 10.38 17.60
CA GLU A 44 7.18 11.26 17.07
C GLU A 44 6.73 11.91 15.76
N LEU A 45 6.16 11.14 14.84
CA LEU A 45 5.62 11.64 13.58
C LEU A 45 4.54 12.71 13.81
N LEU A 46 3.61 12.48 14.74
CA LEU A 46 2.58 13.45 15.10
C LEU A 46 3.19 14.72 15.70
N SER A 47 4.20 14.59 16.56
CA SER A 47 4.90 15.73 17.13
C SER A 47 5.58 16.60 16.07
N ILE A 48 6.24 15.99 15.10
CA ILE A 48 6.92 16.70 14.00
C ILE A 48 5.88 17.37 13.08
N THR A 49 4.77 16.70 12.79
CA THR A 49 3.77 17.20 11.85
C THR A 49 2.82 18.22 12.43
N ASN A 50 2.76 18.38 13.76
CA ASN A 50 1.81 19.27 14.45
C ASN A 50 1.84 20.73 13.96
N ASN A 51 3.01 21.23 13.53
CA ASN A 51 3.18 22.60 13.01
C ASN A 51 3.28 22.66 11.48
N LEU A 52 3.04 21.56 10.78
CA LEU A 52 3.08 21.50 9.33
C LEU A 52 1.66 21.61 8.72
N PRO A 53 1.52 22.15 7.52
CA PRO A 53 0.23 22.30 6.86
C PRO A 53 -0.27 20.95 6.28
N ILE A 54 -0.42 19.94 7.13
CA ILE A 54 -0.86 18.60 6.77
C ILE A 54 -1.75 18.03 7.88
N GLN A 55 -2.77 17.29 7.49
CA GLN A 55 -3.60 16.50 8.41
C GLN A 55 -3.12 15.05 8.38
N VAL A 56 -2.80 14.48 9.54
CA VAL A 56 -2.38 13.10 9.70
C VAL A 56 -3.46 12.34 10.46
N TYR A 57 -3.95 11.26 9.86
CA TYR A 57 -4.90 10.33 10.44
C TYR A 57 -4.22 8.98 10.61
N TYR A 58 -4.61 8.22 11.63
CA TYR A 58 -4.10 6.87 11.86
C TYR A 58 -5.23 5.94 12.22
N GLU A 59 -5.30 4.80 11.52
CA GLU A 59 -6.26 3.74 11.74
C GLU A 59 -5.54 2.41 12.00
N TRP A 60 -5.78 1.86 13.17
CA TRP A 60 -5.27 0.54 13.55
C TRP A 60 -6.35 -0.51 13.32
N ILE A 61 -6.41 -1.01 12.10
CA ILE A 61 -7.38 -2.00 11.63
C ILE A 61 -6.82 -2.71 10.40
N ASN A 62 -7.36 -3.88 10.07
CA ASN A 62 -7.08 -4.51 8.79
C ASN A 62 -7.46 -3.56 7.64
N ASP A 63 -6.56 -3.33 6.70
CA ASP A 63 -6.74 -2.41 5.57
C ASP A 63 -7.98 -2.77 4.71
N LEU A 64 -8.27 -4.06 4.58
CA LEU A 64 -9.47 -4.52 3.88
C LEU A 64 -10.78 -4.18 4.61
N ASP A 65 -10.73 -3.89 5.89
CA ASP A 65 -11.88 -3.47 6.71
C ASP A 65 -12.01 -1.93 6.83
N LEU A 66 -11.02 -1.16 6.34
CA LEU A 66 -11.11 0.30 6.33
C LEU A 66 -12.36 0.78 5.58
N ASN A 67 -13.14 1.65 6.22
CA ASN A 67 -14.27 2.31 5.59
C ASN A 67 -13.87 3.73 5.15
N ILE A 68 -13.65 3.93 3.86
CA ILE A 68 -13.17 5.18 3.28
C ILE A 68 -14.23 5.74 2.34
N ASN A 69 -14.77 6.91 2.67
CA ASN A 69 -15.85 7.57 1.92
C ASN A 69 -15.35 8.74 1.05
N GLU A 70 -14.05 8.85 0.84
CA GLU A 70 -13.43 9.91 0.05
C GLU A 70 -12.32 9.38 -0.83
N ASN A 71 -11.92 10.16 -1.83
CA ASN A 71 -10.84 9.78 -2.73
C ASN A 71 -9.49 10.34 -2.28
N TYR A 72 -8.44 9.60 -2.62
CA TYR A 72 -7.04 9.98 -2.39
C TYR A 72 -6.28 10.06 -3.72
N ASP A 73 -5.26 10.90 -3.78
CA ASP A 73 -4.43 11.01 -4.97
C ASP A 73 -3.49 9.81 -5.14
N LEU A 74 -3.01 9.28 -4.03
CA LEU A 74 -2.02 8.20 -4.01
C LEU A 74 -2.36 7.18 -2.92
N THR A 75 -2.24 5.89 -3.26
CA THR A 75 -2.21 4.77 -2.31
C THR A 75 -0.83 4.13 -2.35
N PHE A 76 -0.16 4.05 -1.20
CA PHE A 76 1.07 3.31 -1.00
C PHE A 76 0.75 2.00 -0.27
N ILE A 77 1.22 0.87 -0.82
CA ILE A 77 0.93 -0.48 -0.32
C ILE A 77 2.24 -1.17 0.04
N ASP A 78 2.42 -1.48 1.31
CA ASP A 78 3.56 -2.20 1.87
C ASP A 78 3.09 -3.12 3.02
N THR A 79 2.14 -4.01 2.70
CA THR A 79 1.45 -4.89 3.64
C THR A 79 2.00 -6.31 3.58
N TRP A 80 1.14 -7.33 3.58
CA TRP A 80 1.55 -8.73 3.42
C TRP A 80 1.79 -9.07 1.95
N HIS A 81 3.03 -9.41 1.60
CA HIS A 81 3.49 -9.57 0.21
C HIS A 81 3.12 -10.92 -0.39
N VAL A 82 1.83 -11.16 -0.58
CA VAL A 82 1.28 -12.31 -1.30
C VAL A 82 0.23 -11.88 -2.31
N TYR A 83 0.10 -12.64 -3.39
CA TYR A 83 -0.88 -12.37 -4.46
C TYR A 83 -2.29 -12.10 -3.91
N GLY A 84 -2.75 -12.96 -3.00
CA GLY A 84 -4.13 -12.89 -2.51
C GLY A 84 -4.44 -11.63 -1.72
N GLN A 85 -3.47 -11.09 -0.97
CA GLN A 85 -3.62 -9.82 -0.26
C GLN A 85 -3.61 -8.66 -1.25
N LEU A 86 -2.56 -8.55 -2.07
CA LEU A 86 -2.41 -7.44 -3.03
C LEU A 86 -3.57 -7.37 -4.03
N LYS A 87 -4.08 -8.52 -4.51
CA LYS A 87 -5.26 -8.56 -5.38
C LYS A 87 -6.46 -7.86 -4.75
N ARG A 88 -6.75 -8.13 -3.48
CA ARG A 88 -7.87 -7.53 -2.75
C ARG A 88 -7.66 -6.04 -2.48
N GLU A 89 -6.43 -5.66 -2.15
CA GLU A 89 -6.06 -4.25 -1.97
C GLU A 89 -6.21 -3.47 -3.28
N LEU A 90 -5.69 -3.98 -4.39
CA LEU A 90 -5.84 -3.34 -5.70
C LEU A 90 -7.31 -3.19 -6.08
N ASP A 91 -8.13 -4.22 -5.87
CA ASP A 91 -9.57 -4.17 -6.13
C ASP A 91 -10.31 -3.12 -5.30
N LYS A 92 -9.92 -2.96 -4.04
CA LYS A 92 -10.53 -2.01 -3.11
C LYS A 92 -10.04 -0.59 -3.38
N PHE A 93 -8.74 -0.39 -3.30
CA PHE A 93 -8.15 0.95 -3.25
C PHE A 93 -8.05 1.63 -4.62
N SER A 94 -8.02 0.89 -5.73
CA SER A 94 -8.06 1.50 -7.07
C SER A 94 -9.32 2.32 -7.34
N LYS A 95 -10.43 2.00 -6.66
CA LYS A 95 -11.73 2.71 -6.80
C LYS A 95 -11.67 4.11 -6.21
N ILE A 96 -10.89 4.29 -5.14
CA ILE A 96 -10.76 5.54 -4.40
C ILE A 96 -9.44 6.27 -4.67
N THR A 97 -8.56 5.69 -5.50
CA THR A 97 -7.29 6.31 -5.88
C THR A 97 -7.43 7.06 -7.19
N ASN A 98 -7.09 8.34 -7.19
CA ASN A 98 -7.25 9.23 -8.34
C ASN A 98 -6.07 9.21 -9.31
N LYS A 99 -4.82 8.97 -8.83
CA LYS A 99 -3.62 9.18 -9.66
C LYS A 99 -2.64 8.01 -9.64
N TYR A 100 -2.17 7.59 -8.47
CA TYR A 100 -1.08 6.63 -8.36
C TYR A 100 -1.35 5.55 -7.31
N ILE A 101 -0.99 4.30 -7.65
CA ILE A 101 -0.82 3.22 -6.67
C ILE A 101 0.66 2.86 -6.70
N ILE A 102 1.30 2.83 -5.53
CA ILE A 102 2.70 2.46 -5.37
C ILE A 102 2.74 1.21 -4.49
N MET A 103 3.44 0.19 -4.95
CA MET A 103 3.60 -1.09 -4.24
C MET A 103 5.07 -1.35 -3.98
N HIS A 104 5.42 -1.71 -2.76
CA HIS A 104 6.77 -2.09 -2.35
C HIS A 104 6.98 -3.60 -2.47
N ASP A 105 8.23 -4.06 -2.36
CA ASP A 105 8.68 -5.46 -2.40
C ASP A 105 8.32 -6.25 -3.68
N THR A 106 8.00 -5.54 -4.76
CA THR A 106 7.52 -6.12 -6.03
C THR A 106 8.58 -6.88 -6.84
N THR A 107 9.83 -6.92 -6.38
CA THR A 107 10.91 -7.74 -6.96
C THR A 107 11.27 -8.90 -6.05
N VAL A 108 11.46 -8.67 -4.75
CA VAL A 108 11.84 -9.73 -3.82
C VAL A 108 10.74 -10.77 -3.65
N ASP A 109 9.48 -10.34 -3.64
CA ASP A 109 8.30 -11.19 -3.55
C ASP A 109 7.53 -11.26 -4.90
N GLU A 110 8.25 -11.23 -6.02
CA GLU A 110 7.68 -11.17 -7.38
C GLU A 110 6.86 -12.40 -7.73
N ILE A 111 7.47 -13.59 -7.65
CA ILE A 111 6.90 -14.87 -8.11
C ILE A 111 6.35 -15.68 -6.93
N TYR A 112 7.12 -15.78 -5.89
CA TYR A 112 6.77 -16.45 -4.64
C TYR A 112 6.60 -15.39 -3.56
N GLY A 113 5.46 -15.38 -2.88
CA GLY A 113 5.19 -14.40 -1.86
C GLY A 113 6.05 -14.56 -0.61
N GLU A 114 6.00 -13.56 0.25
CA GLU A 114 6.71 -13.50 1.54
C GLU A 114 6.54 -14.79 2.38
N THR A 115 5.38 -15.42 2.34
CA THR A 115 5.10 -16.67 3.05
C THR A 115 6.08 -17.77 2.67
N ILE A 116 6.36 -17.94 1.39
CA ILE A 116 7.34 -18.93 0.89
C ILE A 116 8.75 -18.46 1.22
N ARG A 117 9.08 -17.20 0.96
CA ARG A 117 10.41 -16.63 1.20
C ARG A 117 10.86 -16.78 2.67
N LEU A 118 9.93 -16.53 3.60
CA LEU A 118 10.19 -16.60 5.04
C LEU A 118 9.85 -17.97 5.66
N ASN A 119 9.52 -18.98 4.84
CA ASN A 119 9.16 -20.31 5.28
C ASN A 119 8.04 -20.32 6.35
N MET A 120 7.04 -19.47 6.16
CA MET A 120 5.87 -19.36 7.04
C MET A 120 4.85 -20.48 6.75
N ASN A 121 3.94 -20.71 7.68
CA ASN A 121 2.90 -21.72 7.54
C ASN A 121 1.68 -21.19 6.80
N ALA A 122 1.57 -21.46 5.50
CA ALA A 122 0.46 -21.02 4.66
C ALA A 122 -0.92 -21.56 5.09
N GLN A 123 -0.98 -22.76 5.72
CA GLN A 123 -2.22 -23.33 6.23
C GLN A 123 -2.77 -22.51 7.40
N ILE A 124 -1.88 -22.10 8.32
CA ILE A 124 -2.27 -21.25 9.46
C ILE A 124 -2.72 -19.89 8.94
N GLN A 125 -1.95 -19.27 8.03
CA GLN A 125 -2.29 -17.96 7.44
C GLN A 125 -3.62 -18.01 6.68
N SER A 126 -3.85 -19.04 5.87
CA SER A 126 -5.13 -19.24 5.16
C SER A 126 -6.31 -19.36 6.12
N LYS A 127 -6.13 -20.06 7.23
CA LYS A 127 -7.17 -20.21 8.25
C LYS A 127 -7.49 -18.90 8.98
N MET A 128 -6.47 -18.06 9.19
CA MET A 128 -6.63 -16.76 9.86
C MET A 128 -7.24 -15.69 8.94
N THR A 129 -6.86 -15.68 7.67
CA THR A 129 -7.21 -14.60 6.73
C THR A 129 -8.35 -14.95 5.77
N GLY A 130 -8.67 -16.25 5.63
CA GLY A 130 -9.61 -16.72 4.61
C GLY A 130 -9.02 -16.72 3.17
N ILE A 131 -7.78 -16.30 3.00
CA ILE A 131 -7.12 -16.31 1.67
C ILE A 131 -6.70 -17.75 1.34
N PRO A 132 -7.02 -18.27 0.14
CA PRO A 132 -6.63 -19.61 -0.27
C PRO A 132 -5.11 -19.80 -0.27
N ILE A 133 -4.64 -21.00 0.13
CA ILE A 133 -3.21 -21.33 0.14
C ILE A 133 -2.56 -21.12 -1.23
N SER A 134 -3.27 -21.42 -2.32
CA SER A 134 -2.81 -21.20 -3.68
C SER A 134 -2.55 -19.71 -4.01
N GLU A 135 -3.25 -18.81 -3.34
CA GLU A 135 -3.06 -17.37 -3.47
C GLU A 135 -1.98 -16.83 -2.51
N ILE A 136 -1.81 -17.46 -1.34
CA ILE A 136 -0.77 -17.13 -0.37
C ILE A 136 0.63 -17.52 -0.90
N ASN A 137 0.72 -18.62 -1.63
CA ASN A 137 1.98 -19.12 -2.17
C ASN A 137 2.47 -18.39 -3.43
N LYS A 138 1.63 -17.50 -4.00
CA LYS A 138 1.99 -16.67 -5.15
C LYS A 138 2.50 -15.31 -4.69
N GLY A 139 3.45 -14.75 -5.45
CA GLY A 139 3.98 -13.43 -5.22
C GLY A 139 3.10 -12.29 -5.77
N LEU A 140 3.64 -11.10 -5.71
CA LEU A 140 2.93 -9.85 -6.01
C LEU A 140 2.70 -9.64 -7.51
N TRP A 141 3.64 -10.06 -8.37
CA TRP A 141 3.61 -9.73 -9.79
C TRP A 141 2.36 -10.27 -10.51
N PRO A 142 1.94 -11.52 -10.30
CA PRO A 142 0.70 -12.03 -10.90
C PRO A 142 -0.56 -11.22 -10.52
N ALA A 143 -0.61 -10.62 -9.33
CA ALA A 143 -1.73 -9.75 -8.93
C ALA A 143 -1.72 -8.42 -9.71
N ILE A 144 -0.54 -7.86 -9.94
CA ILE A 144 -0.36 -6.63 -10.74
C ILE A 144 -0.75 -6.88 -12.19
N GLU A 145 -0.30 -7.97 -12.79
CA GLU A 145 -0.64 -8.35 -14.18
C GLU A 145 -2.15 -8.57 -14.35
N GLU A 146 -2.77 -9.32 -13.44
CA GLU A 146 -4.21 -9.55 -13.46
C GLU A 146 -4.99 -8.24 -13.31
N PHE A 147 -4.58 -7.38 -12.37
CA PHE A 147 -5.20 -6.08 -12.18
C PHE A 147 -5.14 -5.22 -13.45
N LEU A 148 -3.98 -5.10 -14.08
CA LEU A 148 -3.80 -4.33 -15.32
C LEU A 148 -4.54 -4.94 -16.51
N SER A 149 -4.67 -6.25 -16.56
CA SER A 149 -5.47 -6.93 -17.57
C SER A 149 -6.94 -6.53 -17.50
N ASN A 150 -7.47 -6.40 -16.29
CA ASN A 150 -8.88 -6.13 -16.03
C ASN A 150 -9.21 -4.63 -15.93
N ASN A 151 -8.21 -3.77 -15.69
CA ASN A 151 -8.38 -2.34 -15.44
C ASN A 151 -7.59 -1.50 -16.45
N LYS A 152 -8.13 -1.33 -17.66
CA LYS A 152 -7.45 -0.64 -18.78
C LYS A 152 -7.22 0.86 -18.57
N ASN A 153 -7.84 1.44 -17.54
CA ASN A 153 -7.60 2.81 -17.08
C ASN A 153 -6.39 2.94 -16.15
N TRP A 154 -5.62 1.85 -15.95
CA TRP A 154 -4.36 1.84 -15.22
C TRP A 154 -3.22 1.32 -16.10
N LYS A 155 -2.03 1.83 -15.91
CA LYS A 155 -0.79 1.37 -16.56
C LYS A 155 0.38 1.40 -15.58
N ILE A 156 1.42 0.63 -15.87
CA ILE A 156 2.70 0.80 -15.19
C ILE A 156 3.30 2.13 -15.65
N LYS A 157 3.59 3.01 -14.68
CA LYS A 157 4.35 4.24 -14.90
C LYS A 157 5.84 3.96 -14.83
N GLU A 158 6.26 3.24 -13.77
CA GLU A 158 7.66 2.96 -13.52
C GLU A 158 7.81 1.71 -12.65
N ARG A 159 8.90 0.99 -12.82
CA ARG A 159 9.29 -0.15 -12.00
C ARG A 159 10.77 -0.05 -11.65
N PHE A 160 11.05 -0.03 -10.36
CA PHE A 160 12.40 -0.11 -9.81
C PHE A 160 12.64 -1.53 -9.28
N THR A 161 13.79 -2.10 -9.59
CA THR A 161 14.13 -3.48 -9.18
C THR A 161 15.14 -3.54 -8.04
N ASN A 162 15.70 -2.41 -7.65
CA ASN A 162 16.57 -2.26 -6.48
C ASN A 162 15.76 -2.15 -5.18
N ASN A 163 16.41 -2.35 -4.02
CA ASN A 163 15.79 -2.23 -2.69
C ASN A 163 14.47 -3.02 -2.58
N ASN A 164 14.50 -4.31 -2.92
CA ASN A 164 13.37 -5.23 -2.92
C ASN A 164 12.32 -4.96 -4.03
N GLY A 165 12.39 -3.85 -4.71
CA GLY A 165 11.49 -3.48 -5.80
C GLY A 165 10.37 -2.53 -5.39
N LEU A 166 10.08 -1.58 -6.30
CA LEU A 166 8.97 -0.65 -6.19
C LEU A 166 8.26 -0.54 -7.54
N THR A 167 6.96 -0.73 -7.57
CA THR A 167 6.16 -0.57 -8.80
C THR A 167 5.15 0.55 -8.63
N ILE A 168 5.12 1.47 -9.59
CA ILE A 168 4.21 2.61 -9.64
C ILE A 168 3.20 2.39 -10.76
N LEU A 169 1.92 2.33 -10.41
CA LEU A 169 0.81 2.40 -11.36
C LEU A 169 0.29 3.83 -11.44
N GLU A 170 -0.08 4.24 -12.66
CA GLU A 170 -0.69 5.53 -12.94
C GLU A 170 -2.06 5.35 -13.56
N LYS A 171 -3.06 6.09 -13.05
CA LYS A 171 -4.39 6.12 -13.64
C LYS A 171 -4.39 6.95 -14.90
N ILE A 172 -4.82 6.36 -16.01
CA ILE A 172 -4.98 7.04 -17.30
C ILE A 172 -6.26 7.87 -17.24
N LYS A 173 -6.16 9.13 -17.66
CA LYS A 173 -7.32 10.04 -17.74
C LYS A 173 -8.20 9.71 -18.93
#